data_d32e034d3597c90423dc70f71f1051b1
#
_entry.id   d32e034d3597c90423dc70f71f1051b1
#
_cell.length_a   1.000
_cell.length_b   1.000
_cell.length_c   1.000
_cell.angle_alpha   90.00
_cell.angle_beta   90.00
_cell.angle_gamma   90.00
#
_symmetry.space_group_name_H-M   'P 1'
#
loop_
_entity.id
_entity.type
_entity.pdbx_description
1 polymer ?
#
loop_
_entity_poly.entity_id
_entity_poly.type
_entity_poly.pdbx_seq_one_letter_code
_entity_poly.pdbx_strand_id
1 'polypeptide(L)'
;MRKARVERKTKESHVLVELNLDGSGAIDVDTGVPFFDHMLSQLGKHSGFDLTVKTSGDIDVDSHHTVEDTSLAFGQALREALGEKVGIRRFGDAMVPLDEVLVQAAVDLSGRPYLVHRQPEIVELIGTFDTTLGRHIWESIVAEARIALHVRVLEGRNAHHVFEAQFKAVARALRDAVTLDGVAGVPSTKGVL
;
A
#
# COMPACT_ATOMS: atom_id res chain seq x y z
N MET A 1 -18.00 10.75 1.21
CA MET A 1 -17.45 9.88 0.17
C MET A 1 -15.93 9.87 0.39
N ARG A 2 -15.34 8.71 0.68
CA ARG A 2 -13.91 8.58 1.08
C ARG A 2 -13.05 8.40 -0.18
N LYS A 3 -12.82 9.51 -0.89
CA LYS A 3 -12.07 9.56 -2.15
C LYS A 3 -10.98 10.62 -2.08
N ALA A 4 -9.88 10.38 -2.78
CA ALA A 4 -8.81 11.34 -2.96
C ALA A 4 -8.27 11.29 -4.39
N ARG A 5 -7.73 12.41 -4.85
CA ARG A 5 -6.96 12.53 -6.08
C ARG A 5 -5.69 13.31 -5.77
N VAL A 6 -4.57 12.65 -5.92
CA VAL A 6 -3.24 13.23 -5.71
C VAL A 6 -2.50 13.28 -7.04
N GLU A 7 -1.96 14.44 -7.35
CA GLU A 7 -1.07 14.62 -8.49
C GLU A 7 0.26 15.19 -7.98
N ARG A 8 1.34 14.44 -8.22
CA ARG A 8 2.69 14.78 -7.78
C ARG A 8 3.59 14.92 -9.00
N LYS A 9 4.27 16.04 -9.12
CA LYS A 9 5.21 16.30 -10.20
C LYS A 9 6.56 16.75 -9.66
N THR A 10 7.60 16.03 -10.03
CA THR A 10 9.00 16.37 -9.74
C THR A 10 9.75 16.62 -11.05
N LYS A 11 11.06 16.68 -11.02
CA LYS A 11 11.89 16.68 -12.25
C LYS A 11 12.09 15.27 -12.81
N GLU A 12 11.84 14.25 -11.99
CA GLU A 12 12.14 12.85 -12.25
C GLU A 12 10.88 12.05 -12.60
N SER A 13 9.73 12.50 -12.08
CA SER A 13 8.46 11.77 -12.28
C SER A 13 7.24 12.70 -12.35
N HIS A 14 6.16 12.17 -12.94
CA HIS A 14 4.81 12.73 -12.86
C HIS A 14 3.85 11.60 -12.49
N VAL A 15 3.22 11.70 -11.34
CA VAL A 15 2.37 10.67 -10.74
C VAL A 15 0.95 11.21 -10.55
N LEU A 16 -0.04 10.43 -10.96
CA LEU A 16 -1.45 10.61 -10.64
C LEU A 16 -1.94 9.38 -9.86
N VAL A 17 -2.54 9.60 -8.70
CA VAL A 17 -3.25 8.56 -7.94
C VAL A 17 -4.68 9.03 -7.68
N GLU A 18 -5.67 8.22 -8.09
CA GLU A 18 -7.06 8.37 -7.66
C GLU A 18 -7.45 7.15 -6.84
N LEU A 19 -7.99 7.38 -5.65
CA LEU A 19 -8.32 6.34 -4.68
C LEU A 19 -9.74 6.52 -4.17
N ASN A 20 -10.52 5.43 -4.16
CA ASN A 20 -11.83 5.37 -3.54
C ASN A 20 -11.88 4.19 -2.56
N LEU A 21 -11.95 4.48 -1.25
CA LEU A 21 -11.99 3.46 -0.19
C LEU A 21 -13.31 2.69 -0.17
N ASP A 22 -14.39 3.27 -0.70
CA ASP A 22 -15.72 2.68 -0.80
C ASP A 22 -15.99 2.11 -2.21
N GLY A 23 -14.92 1.61 -2.85
CA GLY A 23 -14.94 1.10 -4.22
C GLY A 23 -15.44 -0.33 -4.36
N SER A 24 -15.26 -0.86 -5.55
CA SER A 24 -15.59 -2.24 -5.95
C SER A 24 -14.38 -3.08 -6.35
N GLY A 25 -13.17 -2.52 -6.23
CA GLY A 25 -11.93 -3.12 -6.69
C GLY A 25 -11.69 -2.91 -8.20
N ALA A 26 -12.14 -1.76 -8.73
CA ALA A 26 -11.80 -1.34 -10.10
C ALA A 26 -10.35 -0.86 -10.13
N ILE A 27 -9.56 -1.34 -11.12
CA ILE A 27 -8.12 -1.12 -11.18
C ILE A 27 -7.74 -0.57 -12.55
N ASP A 28 -6.97 0.52 -12.55
CA ASP A 28 -6.34 1.09 -13.74
C ASP A 28 -4.94 1.59 -13.38
N VAL A 29 -3.94 0.70 -13.48
CA VAL A 29 -2.56 0.95 -13.04
C VAL A 29 -1.61 0.87 -14.23
N ASP A 30 -0.75 1.88 -14.37
CA ASP A 30 0.32 1.95 -15.36
C ASP A 30 1.42 2.88 -14.82
N THR A 31 2.53 2.29 -14.38
CA THR A 31 3.70 3.02 -13.88
C THR A 31 4.91 2.90 -14.79
N GLY A 32 4.81 2.09 -15.84
CA GLY A 32 5.96 1.71 -16.67
C GLY A 32 6.88 0.67 -16.03
N VAL A 33 6.55 0.18 -14.82
CA VAL A 33 7.28 -0.88 -14.10
C VAL A 33 6.34 -2.08 -13.93
N PRO A 34 6.36 -3.06 -14.84
CA PRO A 34 5.31 -4.08 -14.95
C PRO A 34 5.07 -4.90 -13.68
N PHE A 35 6.14 -5.26 -12.96
CA PHE A 35 5.98 -6.01 -11.71
C PHE A 35 5.34 -5.15 -10.61
N PHE A 36 5.68 -3.87 -10.54
CA PHE A 36 5.05 -2.94 -9.59
C PHE A 36 3.58 -2.69 -9.94
N ASP A 37 3.24 -2.59 -11.23
CA ASP A 37 1.84 -2.51 -11.69
C ASP A 37 1.03 -3.71 -11.24
N HIS A 38 1.62 -4.92 -11.35
CA HIS A 38 1.01 -6.15 -10.86
C HIS A 38 0.80 -6.10 -9.34
N MET A 39 1.77 -5.60 -8.56
CA MET A 39 1.66 -5.48 -7.10
C MET A 39 0.59 -4.45 -6.69
N LEU A 40 0.54 -3.28 -7.31
CA LEU A 40 -0.51 -2.28 -7.04
C LEU A 40 -1.90 -2.79 -7.42
N SER A 41 -1.98 -3.60 -8.48
CA SER A 41 -3.24 -4.26 -8.86
C SER A 41 -3.72 -5.25 -7.79
N GLN A 42 -2.80 -6.01 -7.17
CA GLN A 42 -3.13 -6.85 -6.01
C GLN A 42 -3.63 -6.01 -4.84
N LEU A 43 -2.96 -4.88 -4.57
CA LEU A 43 -3.36 -3.98 -3.48
C LEU A 43 -4.79 -3.47 -3.67
N GLY A 44 -5.12 -2.90 -4.83
CA GLY A 44 -6.46 -2.41 -5.13
C GLY A 44 -7.51 -3.52 -5.11
N LYS A 45 -7.23 -4.65 -5.77
CA LYS A 45 -8.18 -5.76 -5.88
C LYS A 45 -8.54 -6.37 -4.54
N HIS A 46 -7.56 -6.66 -3.70
CA HIS A 46 -7.76 -7.34 -2.43
C HIS A 46 -8.24 -6.43 -1.30
N SER A 47 -7.97 -5.11 -1.40
CA SER A 47 -8.58 -4.12 -0.51
C SER A 47 -10.04 -3.82 -0.87
N GLY A 48 -10.43 -4.05 -2.12
CA GLY A 48 -11.74 -3.63 -2.65
C GLY A 48 -11.79 -2.14 -2.99
N PHE A 49 -10.65 -1.44 -2.95
CA PHE A 49 -10.59 -0.04 -3.35
C PHE A 49 -10.67 0.10 -4.87
N ASP A 50 -11.31 1.16 -5.36
CA ASP A 50 -11.05 1.56 -6.74
C ASP A 50 -9.73 2.35 -6.75
N LEU A 51 -8.82 1.96 -7.63
CA LEU A 51 -7.46 2.50 -7.69
C LEU A 51 -7.06 2.81 -9.14
N THR A 52 -6.82 4.08 -9.42
CA THR A 52 -6.15 4.53 -10.64
C THR A 52 -4.77 5.04 -10.28
N VAL A 53 -3.75 4.53 -10.95
CA VAL A 53 -2.36 5.00 -10.84
C VAL A 53 -1.79 5.19 -12.23
N LYS A 54 -1.32 6.39 -12.53
CA LYS A 54 -0.60 6.70 -13.77
C LYS A 54 0.69 7.41 -13.42
N THR A 55 1.81 6.79 -13.77
CA THR A 55 3.14 7.36 -13.53
C THR A 55 3.96 7.38 -14.81
N SER A 56 4.62 8.50 -15.06
CA SER A 56 5.68 8.63 -16.03
C SER A 56 6.92 9.11 -15.31
N GLY A 57 7.95 8.30 -15.27
CA GLY A 57 9.22 8.58 -14.59
C GLY A 57 10.43 8.29 -15.46
N ASP A 58 11.60 8.56 -14.93
CA ASP A 58 12.91 8.42 -15.57
C ASP A 58 13.44 6.98 -15.51
N ILE A 59 12.61 6.00 -15.91
CA ILE A 59 12.90 4.56 -15.87
C ILE A 59 14.14 4.14 -16.68
N ASP A 60 14.64 5.00 -17.56
CA ASP A 60 15.92 4.80 -18.26
C ASP A 60 17.12 4.92 -17.30
N VAL A 61 16.96 5.59 -16.17
CA VAL A 61 17.96 5.63 -15.07
C VAL A 61 17.86 4.34 -14.27
N ASP A 62 16.73 4.17 -13.59
CA ASP A 62 16.28 2.95 -12.92
C ASP A 62 14.79 3.11 -12.54
N SER A 63 14.23 2.16 -11.81
CA SER A 63 12.83 2.23 -11.34
C SER A 63 12.65 2.94 -10.00
N HIS A 64 13.72 3.40 -9.33
CA HIS A 64 13.69 3.89 -7.95
C HIS A 64 12.73 5.07 -7.78
N HIS A 65 12.98 6.17 -8.53
CA HIS A 65 12.18 7.39 -8.42
C HIS A 65 10.71 7.15 -8.77
N THR A 66 10.45 6.34 -9.80
CA THR A 66 9.09 5.98 -10.23
C THR A 66 8.34 5.24 -9.12
N VAL A 67 8.97 4.24 -8.50
CA VAL A 67 8.38 3.43 -7.44
C VAL A 67 8.21 4.23 -6.16
N GLU A 68 9.20 5.02 -5.76
CA GLU A 68 9.15 5.88 -4.57
C GLU A 68 8.04 6.92 -4.70
N ASP A 69 8.07 7.76 -5.74
CA ASP A 69 7.11 8.86 -5.92
C ASP A 69 5.65 8.33 -6.04
N THR A 70 5.46 7.19 -6.70
CA THR A 70 4.15 6.52 -6.75
C THR A 70 3.71 6.06 -5.36
N SER A 71 4.60 5.49 -4.58
CA SER A 71 4.33 5.01 -3.22
C SER A 71 4.00 6.16 -2.26
N LEU A 72 4.72 7.29 -2.36
CA LEU A 72 4.44 8.51 -1.62
C LEU A 72 3.05 9.07 -2.00
N ALA A 73 2.75 9.17 -3.30
CA ALA A 73 1.45 9.67 -3.78
C ALA A 73 0.29 8.77 -3.34
N PHE A 74 0.47 7.44 -3.36
CA PHE A 74 -0.53 6.50 -2.83
C PHE A 74 -0.74 6.69 -1.33
N GLY A 75 0.34 6.82 -0.54
CA GLY A 75 0.25 7.08 0.90
C GLY A 75 -0.50 8.37 1.22
N GLN A 76 -0.21 9.44 0.47
CA GLN A 76 -0.92 10.70 0.59
C GLN A 76 -2.41 10.55 0.22
N ALA A 77 -2.74 9.87 -0.87
CA ALA A 77 -4.12 9.63 -1.28
C ALA A 77 -4.89 8.82 -0.23
N LEU A 78 -4.26 7.82 0.39
CA LEU A 78 -4.86 7.06 1.48
C LEU A 78 -5.17 7.95 2.70
N ARG A 79 -4.24 8.80 3.11
CA ARG A 79 -4.44 9.75 4.20
C ARG A 79 -5.60 10.72 3.91
N GLU A 80 -5.63 11.30 2.72
CA GLU A 80 -6.67 12.25 2.32
C GLU A 80 -8.05 11.58 2.23
N ALA A 81 -8.14 10.38 1.68
CA ALA A 81 -9.38 9.62 1.58
C ALA A 81 -9.91 9.18 2.96
N LEU A 82 -9.03 8.91 3.93
CA LEU A 82 -9.40 8.59 5.32
C LEU A 82 -10.02 9.79 6.05
N GLY A 83 -9.62 11.02 5.71
CA GLY A 83 -10.10 12.24 6.35
C GLY A 83 -9.98 12.17 7.88
N GLU A 84 -11.05 12.54 8.58
CA GLU A 84 -11.10 12.59 10.05
C GLU A 84 -11.19 11.22 10.73
N LYS A 85 -11.22 10.11 9.98
CA LYS A 85 -11.25 8.74 10.50
C LYS A 85 -12.40 8.44 11.46
N VAL A 86 -13.54 9.11 11.26
CA VAL A 86 -14.74 8.91 12.08
C VAL A 86 -15.42 7.59 11.71
N GLY A 87 -15.76 6.78 12.71
CA GLY A 87 -16.55 5.55 12.56
C GLY A 87 -15.81 4.40 11.88
N ILE A 88 -14.49 4.48 11.66
CA ILE A 88 -13.70 3.38 11.10
C ILE A 88 -13.30 2.38 12.19
N ARG A 89 -13.01 1.14 11.81
CA ARG A 89 -12.44 0.12 12.73
C ARG A 89 -11.04 0.49 13.23
N ARG A 90 -10.27 1.26 12.46
CA ARG A 90 -8.91 1.71 12.76
C ARG A 90 -7.86 0.61 12.68
N PHE A 91 -8.09 -0.55 13.28
CA PHE A 91 -7.18 -1.69 13.26
C PHE A 91 -7.65 -2.72 12.26
N GLY A 92 -6.72 -3.30 11.53
CA GLY A 92 -6.97 -4.42 10.65
C GLY A 92 -5.75 -5.32 10.58
N ASP A 93 -5.99 -6.59 10.36
CA ASP A 93 -4.94 -7.57 10.19
C ASP A 93 -5.36 -8.65 9.19
N ALA A 94 -4.36 -9.32 8.62
CA ALA A 94 -4.59 -10.46 7.76
C ALA A 94 -3.40 -11.41 7.80
N MET A 95 -3.71 -12.69 7.69
CA MET A 95 -2.74 -13.74 7.41
C MET A 95 -3.08 -14.33 6.05
N VAL A 96 -2.16 -14.23 5.08
CA VAL A 96 -2.40 -14.60 3.69
C VAL A 96 -1.39 -15.63 3.24
N PRO A 97 -1.83 -16.83 2.84
CA PRO A 97 -0.99 -17.81 2.17
C PRO A 97 -0.97 -17.55 0.65
N LEU A 98 0.14 -17.84 0.03
CA LEU A 98 0.28 -18.01 -1.42
C LEU A 98 1.27 -19.15 -1.67
N ASP A 99 0.75 -20.32 -2.05
CA ASP A 99 1.48 -21.57 -2.15
C ASP A 99 2.35 -21.81 -0.89
N GLU A 100 3.69 -21.76 -1.01
CA GLU A 100 4.64 -21.99 0.09
C GLU A 100 4.90 -20.75 0.94
N VAL A 101 4.32 -19.61 0.59
CA VAL A 101 4.51 -18.35 1.32
C VAL A 101 3.38 -18.13 2.30
N LEU A 102 3.71 -17.66 3.49
CA LEU A 102 2.76 -17.19 4.49
C LEU A 102 3.17 -15.80 4.99
N VAL A 103 2.28 -14.81 4.83
CA VAL A 103 2.52 -13.43 5.27
C VAL A 103 1.47 -13.00 6.28
N GLN A 104 1.93 -12.33 7.33
CA GLN A 104 1.10 -11.60 8.29
C GLN A 104 1.26 -10.10 8.07
N ALA A 105 0.14 -9.37 7.96
CA ALA A 105 0.10 -7.92 8.00
C ALA A 105 -0.83 -7.44 9.11
N ALA A 106 -0.46 -6.33 9.79
CA ALA A 106 -1.31 -5.64 10.74
C ALA A 106 -1.12 -4.13 10.58
N VAL A 107 -2.22 -3.37 10.62
CA VAL A 107 -2.24 -1.93 10.45
C VAL A 107 -2.99 -1.23 11.57
N ASP A 108 -2.44 -0.09 12.02
CA ASP A 108 -3.13 0.90 12.86
C ASP A 108 -3.15 2.24 12.12
N LEU A 109 -4.33 2.74 11.81
CA LEU A 109 -4.54 4.04 11.15
C LEU A 109 -4.34 5.20 12.12
N SER A 110 -3.24 5.17 12.88
CA SER A 110 -2.95 5.94 14.10
C SER A 110 -2.59 7.40 13.89
N GLY A 111 -2.41 7.88 12.66
CA GLY A 111 -1.89 9.22 12.36
C GLY A 111 -0.37 9.37 12.58
N ARG A 112 0.36 8.31 12.91
CA ARG A 112 1.81 8.29 13.14
C ARG A 112 2.48 7.23 12.28
N PRO A 113 3.51 7.60 11.49
CA PRO A 113 4.22 6.62 10.66
C PRO A 113 5.09 5.69 11.52
N TYR A 114 4.94 4.39 11.32
CA TYR A 114 5.83 3.39 11.88
C TYR A 114 5.80 2.11 11.03
N LEU A 115 6.95 1.64 10.57
CA LEU A 115 7.05 0.41 9.78
C LEU A 115 7.83 -0.67 10.53
N VAL A 116 7.26 -1.86 10.62
CA VAL A 116 8.00 -3.10 10.89
C VAL A 116 7.88 -3.98 9.66
N HIS A 117 8.98 -4.15 8.95
CA HIS A 117 9.06 -5.02 7.78
C HIS A 117 10.10 -6.12 8.00
N ARG A 118 9.67 -7.38 7.89
CA ARG A 118 10.52 -8.56 8.03
C ARG A 118 10.23 -9.55 6.92
N GLN A 119 11.25 -9.86 6.15
CA GLN A 119 11.20 -10.88 5.10
C GLN A 119 12.53 -11.66 5.07
N PRO A 120 12.55 -12.88 4.52
CA PRO A 120 13.80 -13.59 4.26
C PRO A 120 14.63 -12.88 3.20
N GLU A 121 15.88 -13.25 3.07
CA GLU A 121 16.67 -12.89 1.90
C GLU A 121 16.06 -13.54 0.65
N ILE A 122 15.88 -12.73 -0.38
CA ILE A 122 15.31 -13.15 -1.66
C ILE A 122 16.23 -12.71 -2.80
N VAL A 123 16.00 -13.23 -3.99
CA VAL A 123 16.76 -12.83 -5.19
C VAL A 123 16.67 -11.32 -5.41
N GLU A 124 17.72 -10.75 -5.96
CA GLU A 124 17.86 -9.31 -6.17
C GLU A 124 16.86 -8.77 -7.22
N LEU A 125 16.52 -9.55 -8.25
CA LEU A 125 15.66 -9.13 -9.35
C LEU A 125 14.48 -10.09 -9.55
N ILE A 126 13.31 -9.53 -9.82
CA ILE A 126 12.15 -10.22 -10.39
C ILE A 126 11.87 -9.59 -11.75
N GLY A 127 12.29 -10.28 -12.82
CA GLY A 127 12.36 -9.65 -14.13
C GLY A 127 13.34 -8.47 -14.11
N THR A 128 12.86 -7.27 -14.33
CA THR A 128 13.65 -6.02 -14.25
C THR A 128 13.43 -5.26 -12.93
N PHE A 129 12.59 -5.77 -12.05
CA PHE A 129 12.26 -5.11 -10.78
C PHE A 129 13.31 -5.44 -9.71
N ASP A 130 13.90 -4.40 -9.14
CA ASP A 130 14.83 -4.52 -8.01
C ASP A 130 14.06 -4.79 -6.71
N THR A 131 14.30 -5.95 -6.10
CA THR A 131 13.60 -6.38 -4.89
C THR A 131 14.00 -5.60 -3.64
N THR A 132 15.11 -4.86 -3.68
CA THR A 132 15.50 -3.97 -2.57
C THR A 132 14.50 -2.83 -2.38
N LEU A 133 13.76 -2.47 -3.43
CA LEU A 133 12.68 -1.48 -3.36
C LEU A 133 11.47 -1.93 -2.54
N GLY A 134 11.33 -3.23 -2.26
CA GLY A 134 10.17 -3.76 -1.54
C GLY A 134 9.94 -3.11 -0.17
N ARG A 135 11.01 -3.00 0.63
CA ARG A 135 10.94 -2.29 1.91
C ARG A 135 10.67 -0.80 1.71
N HIS A 136 11.32 -0.20 0.74
CA HIS A 136 11.20 1.23 0.44
C HIS A 136 9.79 1.64 0.01
N ILE A 137 9.07 0.78 -0.73
CA ILE A 137 7.64 0.95 -1.03
C ILE A 137 6.83 1.15 0.26
N TRP A 138 6.99 0.22 1.22
CA TRP A 138 6.25 0.31 2.48
C TRP A 138 6.67 1.50 3.33
N GLU A 139 7.95 1.86 3.36
CA GLU A 139 8.46 3.06 4.04
C GLU A 139 7.80 4.32 3.49
N SER A 140 7.75 4.47 2.17
CA SER A 140 7.15 5.62 1.48
C SER A 140 5.64 5.71 1.71
N ILE A 141 4.92 4.58 1.58
CA ILE A 141 3.48 4.53 1.85
C ILE A 141 3.19 4.89 3.31
N VAL A 142 3.90 4.29 4.26
CA VAL A 142 3.70 4.49 5.70
C VAL A 142 3.98 5.93 6.11
N ALA A 143 5.04 6.53 5.58
CA ALA A 143 5.42 7.90 5.86
C ALA A 143 4.31 8.89 5.50
N GLU A 144 3.77 8.79 4.28
CA GLU A 144 2.76 9.70 3.78
C GLU A 144 1.35 9.38 4.26
N ALA A 145 0.99 8.11 4.39
CA ALA A 145 -0.30 7.70 4.95
C ALA A 145 -0.41 7.96 6.46
N ARG A 146 0.72 8.14 7.16
CA ARG A 146 0.81 8.29 8.61
C ARG A 146 0.11 7.15 9.35
N ILE A 147 0.50 5.94 9.02
CA ILE A 147 -0.03 4.70 9.63
C ILE A 147 1.10 3.91 10.29
N ALA A 148 0.75 3.07 11.27
CA ALA A 148 1.65 2.03 11.71
C ALA A 148 1.34 0.74 10.94
N LEU A 149 2.35 0.17 10.28
CA LEU A 149 2.22 -1.04 9.47
C LEU A 149 3.26 -2.08 9.89
N HIS A 150 2.81 -3.27 10.16
CA HIS A 150 3.64 -4.44 10.36
C HIS A 150 3.43 -5.42 9.22
N VAL A 151 4.50 -5.81 8.52
CA VAL A 151 4.49 -6.84 7.48
C VAL A 151 5.57 -7.86 7.83
N ARG A 152 5.17 -9.11 8.00
CA ARG A 152 6.07 -10.21 8.34
C ARG A 152 5.85 -11.37 7.41
N VAL A 153 6.85 -11.73 6.65
CA VAL A 153 6.91 -12.99 5.93
C VAL A 153 7.30 -14.06 6.94
N LEU A 154 6.39 -14.96 7.25
CA LEU A 154 6.59 -16.03 8.22
C LEU A 154 7.29 -17.22 7.56
N GLU A 155 6.90 -17.54 6.34
CA GLU A 155 7.46 -18.60 5.51
C GLU A 155 7.47 -18.17 4.04
N GLY A 156 8.40 -18.67 3.24
CA GLY A 156 8.44 -18.44 1.80
C GLY A 156 9.84 -18.39 1.23
N ARG A 157 9.96 -18.71 -0.07
CA ARG A 157 11.23 -18.74 -0.80
C ARG A 157 11.17 -18.16 -2.21
N ASN A 158 10.01 -18.25 -2.89
CA ASN A 158 9.83 -17.66 -4.21
C ASN A 158 9.62 -16.15 -4.06
N ALA A 159 10.53 -15.34 -4.63
CA ALA A 159 10.50 -13.89 -4.49
C ALA A 159 9.20 -13.26 -4.99
N HIS A 160 8.64 -13.73 -6.12
CA HIS A 160 7.36 -13.25 -6.65
C HIS A 160 6.23 -13.52 -5.65
N HIS A 161 6.12 -14.76 -5.15
CA HIS A 161 5.09 -15.13 -4.17
C HIS A 161 5.24 -14.33 -2.86
N VAL A 162 6.49 -14.09 -2.40
CA VAL A 162 6.76 -13.29 -1.21
C VAL A 162 6.23 -11.86 -1.38
N PHE A 163 6.52 -11.21 -2.51
CA PHE A 163 6.02 -9.86 -2.78
C PHE A 163 4.50 -9.83 -2.90
N GLU A 164 3.95 -10.70 -3.72
CA GLU A 164 2.51 -10.70 -3.97
C GLU A 164 1.69 -11.00 -2.71
N ALA A 165 2.13 -11.95 -1.89
CA ALA A 165 1.48 -12.25 -0.61
C ALA A 165 1.55 -11.06 0.37
N GLN A 166 2.64 -10.28 0.38
CA GLN A 166 2.71 -9.05 1.18
C GLN A 166 1.66 -8.03 0.75
N PHE A 167 1.54 -7.76 -0.56
CA PHE A 167 0.56 -6.81 -1.07
C PHE A 167 -0.87 -7.26 -0.81
N LYS A 168 -1.17 -8.56 -0.96
CA LYS A 168 -2.48 -9.13 -0.59
C LYS A 168 -2.78 -9.02 0.89
N ALA A 169 -1.80 -9.31 1.76
CA ALA A 169 -1.98 -9.24 3.20
C ALA A 169 -2.22 -7.80 3.67
N VAL A 170 -1.42 -6.84 3.18
CA VAL A 170 -1.61 -5.42 3.48
C VAL A 170 -2.94 -4.91 2.95
N ALA A 171 -3.32 -5.28 1.73
CA ALA A 171 -4.61 -4.91 1.15
C ALA A 171 -5.79 -5.35 2.02
N ARG A 172 -5.78 -6.59 2.50
CA ARG A 172 -6.83 -7.12 3.37
C ARG A 172 -6.84 -6.45 4.74
N ALA A 173 -5.67 -6.22 5.33
CA ALA A 173 -5.55 -5.48 6.59
C ALA A 173 -6.11 -4.05 6.46
N LEU A 174 -5.78 -3.34 5.36
CA LEU A 174 -6.32 -2.02 5.07
C LEU A 174 -7.84 -2.05 4.88
N ARG A 175 -8.36 -3.03 4.12
CA ARG A 175 -9.81 -3.21 3.94
C ARG A 175 -10.55 -3.29 5.27
N ASP A 176 -10.03 -4.08 6.19
CA ASP A 176 -10.63 -4.23 7.52
C ASP A 176 -10.51 -2.95 8.34
N ALA A 177 -9.35 -2.31 8.35
CA ALA A 177 -9.10 -1.10 9.13
C ALA A 177 -9.97 0.10 8.71
N VAL A 178 -10.26 0.24 7.40
CA VAL A 178 -11.08 1.34 6.87
C VAL A 178 -12.58 1.08 6.97
N THR A 179 -13.00 -0.15 7.32
CA THR A 179 -14.41 -0.52 7.40
C THR A 179 -15.13 0.39 8.41
N LEU A 180 -16.29 0.91 8.03
CA LEU A 180 -17.18 1.63 8.93
C LEU A 180 -17.95 0.61 9.77
N ASP A 181 -17.77 0.62 11.08
CA ASP A 181 -18.38 -0.34 12.01
C ASP A 181 -19.60 0.20 12.76
N GLY A 182 -20.00 1.43 12.45
CA GLY A 182 -21.16 2.09 13.06
C GLY A 182 -20.90 2.68 14.46
N VAL A 183 -19.68 2.58 14.97
CA VAL A 183 -19.31 3.24 16.23
C VAL A 183 -19.16 4.74 16.00
N ALA A 184 -19.83 5.54 16.86
CA ALA A 184 -19.77 6.99 16.73
C ALA A 184 -18.40 7.55 17.14
N GLY A 185 -17.91 8.53 16.35
CA GLY A 185 -16.69 9.28 16.69
C GLY A 185 -15.40 8.65 16.17
N VAL A 186 -14.29 9.24 16.60
CA VAL A 186 -12.94 8.77 16.27
C VAL A 186 -12.57 7.64 17.22
N PRO A 187 -12.09 6.48 16.76
CA PRO A 187 -11.77 5.33 17.60
C PRO A 187 -10.46 5.53 18.38
N SER A 188 -10.44 6.52 19.25
CA SER A 188 -9.29 6.91 20.06
C SER A 188 -9.76 7.52 21.39
N THR A 189 -9.17 7.09 22.50
CA THR A 189 -9.40 7.69 23.82
C THR A 189 -8.93 9.14 23.90
N LYS A 190 -8.10 9.59 22.95
CA LYS A 190 -7.65 10.99 22.82
C LYS A 190 -8.64 11.86 22.03
N GLY A 191 -9.66 11.26 21.39
CA GLY A 191 -10.60 11.98 20.51
C GLY A 191 -10.04 12.40 19.15
N VAL A 192 -8.77 12.10 18.86
CA VAL A 192 -8.08 12.39 17.59
C VAL A 192 -7.14 11.24 17.19
N LEU A 193 -6.84 11.14 15.87
CA LEU A 193 -5.87 10.21 15.27
C LEU A 193 -4.96 10.93 14.28
#